data_51acd8982d88fcb33f179a5f74dc9564
#
_entry.id   51acd8982d88fcb33f179a5f74dc9564
#
_cell.length_a   1.000
_cell.length_b   1.000
_cell.length_c   1.000
_cell.angle_alpha   90.00
_cell.angle_beta   90.00
_cell.angle_gamma   90.00
#
_symmetry.space_group_name_H-M   'P 1'
#
loop_
_entity.id
_entity.type
_entity.pdbx_description
1 polymer ?
#
loop_
_entity_poly.entity_id
_entity_poly.type
_entity_poly.pdbx_seq_one_letter_code
_entity_poly.pdbx_strand_id
1 'polypeptide(L)'
;MTKPYIVIASLVVRMSLAAVAQSDKSITIHQEIDFNASPQQLYEALLDAKQFTEFSGIRAEINREVGGAFSLFKGHIIGRNLELVPNQRIVQAWRVVTWPEGAYSIVRFALKPQGSGTHLVFDHIGFPEGLHDHLADGWEENYWTLLKKYLH
;
A
#
# COMPACT_ATOMS: atom_id res chain seq x y z
N MET A 1 -61.94 1.98 -3.70
CA MET A 1 -60.70 2.61 -4.19
C MET A 1 -59.57 2.36 -3.16
N THR A 2 -58.79 1.38 -3.39
CA THR A 2 -57.63 1.04 -2.56
C THR A 2 -56.35 1.29 -3.39
N LYS A 3 -55.54 2.24 -2.98
CA LYS A 3 -54.22 2.47 -3.57
C LYS A 3 -53.20 1.49 -2.98
N PRO A 4 -52.37 0.86 -3.77
CA PRO A 4 -51.30 0.02 -3.25
C PRO A 4 -50.07 0.89 -2.94
N TYR A 5 -49.73 0.97 -1.70
CA TYR A 5 -48.40 1.39 -1.28
C TYR A 5 -47.67 0.09 -0.93
N ILE A 6 -46.58 -0.22 -1.57
CA ILE A 6 -45.49 -1.03 -1.06
C ILE A 6 -44.51 -1.31 -2.20
N VAL A 7 -43.28 -1.10 -1.87
CA VAL A 7 -42.02 -1.68 -2.33
C VAL A 7 -41.04 -0.66 -2.86
N ILE A 8 -40.33 0.02 -1.95
CA ILE A 8 -39.04 0.65 -2.28
C ILE A 8 -37.95 0.38 -1.21
N ALA A 9 -38.28 -0.33 -0.09
CA ALA A 9 -37.33 -0.50 1.02
C ALA A 9 -36.31 -1.67 0.87
N SER A 10 -36.53 -2.58 -0.07
CA SER A 10 -35.70 -3.81 -0.15
C SER A 10 -34.49 -3.75 -1.07
N LEU A 11 -34.40 -2.72 -1.93
CA LEU A 11 -33.34 -2.67 -2.94
C LEU A 11 -32.05 -2.01 -2.43
N VAL A 12 -32.17 -1.06 -1.50
CA VAL A 12 -31.03 -0.28 -1.00
C VAL A 12 -30.14 -1.09 -0.07
N VAL A 13 -30.74 -1.99 0.74
CA VAL A 13 -30.00 -2.82 1.71
C VAL A 13 -29.18 -3.91 1.01
N ARG A 14 -29.65 -4.43 -0.12
CA ARG A 14 -28.92 -5.47 -0.88
C ARG A 14 -27.71 -4.93 -1.64
N MET A 15 -27.75 -3.69 -2.07
CA MET A 15 -26.59 -3.07 -2.73
C MET A 15 -25.42 -2.83 -1.77
N SER A 16 -25.70 -2.46 -0.53
CA SER A 16 -24.65 -2.21 0.48
C SER A 16 -23.94 -3.50 0.90
N LEU A 17 -24.66 -4.62 1.07
CA LEU A 17 -24.05 -5.90 1.41
C LEU A 17 -23.21 -6.48 0.27
N ALA A 18 -23.64 -6.31 -0.97
CA ALA A 18 -22.88 -6.79 -2.13
C ALA A 18 -21.58 -6.00 -2.32
N ALA A 19 -21.57 -4.70 -2.06
CA ALA A 19 -20.37 -3.87 -2.14
C ALA A 19 -19.36 -4.23 -1.07
N VAL A 20 -19.78 -4.48 0.16
CA VAL A 20 -18.90 -4.92 1.26
C VAL A 20 -18.32 -6.30 1.00
N ALA A 21 -19.13 -7.25 0.53
CA ALA A 21 -18.69 -8.60 0.19
C ALA A 21 -17.72 -8.61 -1.01
N GLN A 22 -17.83 -7.66 -1.93
CA GLN A 22 -16.95 -7.52 -3.09
C GLN A 22 -15.62 -6.87 -2.72
N SER A 23 -15.60 -5.91 -1.80
CA SER A 23 -14.38 -5.31 -1.24
C SER A 23 -13.51 -6.34 -0.52
N ASP A 24 -14.12 -7.20 0.29
CA ASP A 24 -13.41 -8.23 1.07
C ASP A 24 -12.75 -9.32 0.20
N LYS A 25 -13.25 -9.54 -1.02
CA LYS A 25 -12.65 -10.47 -2.00
C LYS A 25 -11.62 -9.82 -2.92
N SER A 26 -11.51 -8.50 -2.91
CA SER A 26 -10.52 -7.80 -3.74
C SER A 26 -9.11 -8.13 -3.28
N ILE A 27 -8.25 -8.45 -4.24
CA ILE A 27 -6.81 -8.68 -4.03
C ILE A 27 -5.97 -7.55 -4.64
N THR A 28 -6.56 -6.39 -4.83
CA THR A 28 -5.92 -5.22 -5.42
C THR A 28 -6.23 -3.96 -4.61
N ILE A 29 -5.19 -3.21 -4.27
CA ILE A 29 -5.27 -1.88 -3.66
C ILE A 29 -4.64 -0.89 -4.64
N HIS A 30 -5.33 0.23 -4.88
CA HIS A 30 -4.81 1.38 -5.60
C HIS A 30 -4.97 2.62 -4.73
N GLN A 31 -3.88 3.35 -4.49
CA GLN A 31 -3.88 4.58 -3.69
C GLN A 31 -3.05 5.64 -4.39
N GLU A 32 -3.48 6.89 -4.31
CA GLU A 32 -2.76 8.05 -4.84
C GLU A 32 -2.55 9.06 -3.71
N ILE A 33 -1.31 9.46 -3.50
CA ILE A 33 -0.92 10.28 -2.36
C ILE A 33 -0.01 11.42 -2.82
N ASP A 34 -0.29 12.65 -2.38
CA ASP A 34 0.54 13.81 -2.62
C ASP A 34 1.47 14.05 -1.43
N PHE A 35 2.75 14.28 -1.73
CA PHE A 35 3.79 14.61 -0.75
C PHE A 35 4.42 15.97 -1.05
N ASN A 36 4.73 16.73 -0.01
CA ASN A 36 5.51 17.98 -0.09
C ASN A 36 7.01 17.75 -0.16
N ALA A 37 7.42 16.59 -0.59
CA ALA A 37 8.81 16.18 -0.73
C ALA A 37 9.11 15.80 -2.18
N SER A 38 10.36 15.96 -2.62
CA SER A 38 10.76 15.59 -3.97
C SER A 38 10.67 14.07 -4.21
N PRO A 39 10.57 13.62 -5.47
CA PRO A 39 10.66 12.19 -5.79
C PRO A 39 11.93 11.53 -5.25
N GLN A 40 13.06 12.24 -5.26
CA GLN A 40 14.33 11.75 -4.71
C GLN A 40 14.21 11.51 -3.19
N GLN A 41 13.67 12.45 -2.43
CA GLN A 41 13.49 12.29 -0.98
C GLN A 41 12.62 11.11 -0.64
N LEU A 42 11.51 10.93 -1.36
CA LEU A 42 10.58 9.82 -1.15
C LEU A 42 11.20 8.47 -1.55
N TYR A 43 11.90 8.42 -2.69
CA TYR A 43 12.61 7.24 -3.15
C TYR A 43 13.65 6.77 -2.13
N GLU A 44 14.47 7.69 -1.62
CA GLU A 44 15.47 7.38 -0.60
C GLU A 44 14.85 6.90 0.71
N ALA A 45 13.79 7.54 1.20
CA ALA A 45 13.12 7.14 2.44
C ALA A 45 12.55 5.71 2.36
N LEU A 46 12.06 5.29 1.18
CA LEU A 46 11.51 3.95 0.97
C LEU A 46 12.59 2.85 0.85
N LEU A 47 13.81 3.19 0.45
CA LEU A 47 14.88 2.22 0.16
C LEU A 47 16.06 2.25 1.12
N ASP A 48 16.27 3.34 1.85
CA ASP A 48 17.35 3.44 2.82
C ASP A 48 16.89 2.91 4.18
N ALA A 49 17.59 1.90 4.70
CA ALA A 49 17.21 1.23 5.95
C ALA A 49 17.19 2.17 7.15
N LYS A 50 18.11 3.15 7.19
CA LYS A 50 18.17 4.13 8.28
C LYS A 50 16.96 5.07 8.23
N GLN A 51 16.67 5.64 7.05
CA GLN A 51 15.51 6.51 6.88
C GLN A 51 14.19 5.79 7.11
N PHE A 52 14.07 4.55 6.62
CA PHE A 52 12.90 3.73 6.88
C PHE A 52 12.68 3.48 8.38
N THR A 53 13.75 3.17 9.11
CA THR A 53 13.72 3.01 10.57
C THR A 53 13.33 4.32 11.27
N GLU A 54 13.84 5.44 10.79
CA GLU A 54 13.53 6.76 11.34
C GLU A 54 12.06 7.14 11.16
N PHE A 55 11.49 6.99 9.96
CA PHE A 55 10.09 7.38 9.76
C PHE A 55 9.11 6.39 10.39
N SER A 56 9.39 5.10 10.32
CA SER A 56 8.49 4.08 10.87
C SER A 56 8.60 3.91 12.38
N GLY A 57 9.74 4.28 12.95
CA GLY A 57 10.07 4.02 14.35
C GLY A 57 10.41 2.57 14.65
N ILE A 58 10.53 1.72 13.62
CA ILE A 58 10.76 0.28 13.75
C ILE A 58 11.89 -0.15 12.83
N ARG A 59 12.81 -0.97 13.35
CA ARG A 59 14.00 -1.40 12.60
C ARG A 59 13.66 -2.04 11.26
N ALA A 60 14.39 -1.58 10.24
CA ALA A 60 14.38 -2.12 8.88
C ALA A 60 15.79 -2.55 8.46
N GLU A 61 15.85 -3.58 7.62
CA GLU A 61 17.07 -4.00 6.92
C GLU A 61 16.73 -4.07 5.43
N ILE A 62 17.47 -3.36 4.60
CA ILE A 62 17.19 -3.25 3.16
C ILE A 62 18.48 -3.36 2.37
N ASN A 63 18.57 -4.37 1.51
CA ASN A 63 19.53 -4.38 0.43
C ASN A 63 18.90 -3.65 -0.77
N ARG A 64 19.37 -2.43 -1.06
CA ARG A 64 18.78 -1.54 -2.06
C ARG A 64 19.27 -1.81 -3.49
N GLU A 65 19.53 -3.06 -3.81
CA GLU A 65 19.86 -3.50 -5.17
C GLU A 65 18.68 -4.27 -5.77
N VAL A 66 18.63 -4.34 -7.11
CA VAL A 66 17.70 -5.24 -7.79
C VAL A 66 17.99 -6.67 -7.38
N GLY A 67 16.96 -7.40 -6.95
CA GLY A 67 17.09 -8.73 -6.34
C GLY A 67 17.44 -8.72 -4.87
N GLY A 68 17.80 -7.56 -4.29
CA GLY A 68 18.13 -7.42 -2.87
C GLY A 68 16.95 -7.69 -1.94
N ALA A 69 17.22 -8.40 -0.84
CA ALA A 69 16.23 -8.72 0.16
C ALA A 69 15.97 -7.53 1.11
N PHE A 70 14.76 -7.44 1.62
CA PHE A 70 14.42 -6.52 2.70
C PHE A 70 13.63 -7.22 3.81
N SER A 71 13.77 -6.67 5.01
CA SER A 71 13.04 -7.05 6.21
C SER A 71 12.59 -5.77 6.92
N LEU A 72 11.30 -5.55 7.01
CA LEU A 72 10.69 -4.34 7.55
C LEU A 72 9.90 -4.65 8.81
N PHE A 73 9.76 -3.64 9.69
CA PHE A 73 8.98 -3.77 10.93
C PHE A 73 9.43 -4.97 11.77
N LYS A 74 10.74 -5.08 12.03
CA LYS A 74 11.37 -6.21 12.76
C LYS A 74 11.09 -7.58 12.15
N GLY A 75 11.05 -7.66 10.81
CA GLY A 75 10.82 -8.92 10.11
C GLY A 75 9.36 -9.32 9.96
N HIS A 76 8.41 -8.44 10.31
CA HIS A 76 7.00 -8.69 10.06
C HIS A 76 6.67 -8.71 8.56
N ILE A 77 7.37 -7.88 7.79
CA ILE A 77 7.26 -7.83 6.33
C ILE A 77 8.62 -8.15 5.73
N ILE A 78 8.63 -9.06 4.76
CA ILE A 78 9.83 -9.45 4.02
C ILE A 78 9.57 -9.42 2.52
N GLY A 79 10.63 -9.31 1.74
CA GLY A 79 10.51 -9.33 0.28
C GLY A 79 11.84 -9.10 -0.43
N ARG A 80 11.73 -8.78 -1.73
CA ARG A 80 12.86 -8.43 -2.60
C ARG A 80 12.51 -7.29 -3.52
N ASN A 81 13.48 -6.45 -3.79
CA ASN A 81 13.38 -5.41 -4.82
C ASN A 81 13.46 -6.07 -6.20
N LEU A 82 12.43 -5.91 -7.02
CA LEU A 82 12.35 -6.49 -8.38
C LEU A 82 12.79 -5.48 -9.44
N GLU A 83 12.42 -4.21 -9.27
CA GLU A 83 12.78 -3.15 -10.19
C GLU A 83 13.02 -1.86 -9.39
N LEU A 84 14.12 -1.20 -9.71
CA LEU A 84 14.50 0.09 -9.12
C LEU A 84 14.86 1.06 -10.24
N VAL A 85 13.99 2.03 -10.50
CA VAL A 85 14.28 3.16 -11.40
C VAL A 85 14.45 4.40 -10.53
N PRO A 86 15.67 4.92 -10.36
CA PRO A 86 15.97 6.00 -9.43
C PRO A 86 15.00 7.17 -9.54
N ASN A 87 14.41 7.54 -8.41
CA ASN A 87 13.47 8.66 -8.26
C ASN A 87 12.17 8.53 -9.08
N GLN A 88 11.89 7.39 -9.69
CA GLN A 88 10.73 7.18 -10.55
C GLN A 88 9.88 5.99 -10.16
N ARG A 89 10.48 4.82 -9.85
CA ARG A 89 9.69 3.62 -9.61
C ARG A 89 10.42 2.60 -8.75
N ILE A 90 9.67 2.00 -7.85
CA ILE A 90 10.09 0.84 -7.05
C ILE A 90 9.04 -0.24 -7.25
N VAL A 91 9.47 -1.46 -7.59
CA VAL A 91 8.61 -2.65 -7.63
C VAL A 91 9.21 -3.71 -6.73
N GLN A 92 8.37 -4.30 -5.88
CA GLN A 92 8.81 -5.29 -4.89
C GLN A 92 7.92 -6.53 -4.90
N ALA A 93 8.53 -7.71 -4.73
CA ALA A 93 7.83 -8.87 -4.20
C ALA A 93 7.75 -8.68 -2.67
N TRP A 94 6.54 -8.81 -2.11
CA TRP A 94 6.25 -8.36 -0.74
C TRP A 94 5.32 -9.35 -0.05
N ARG A 95 5.57 -9.66 1.21
CA ARG A 95 4.68 -10.50 2.01
C ARG A 95 4.74 -10.18 3.49
N VAL A 96 3.64 -10.42 4.18
CA VAL A 96 3.61 -10.54 5.63
C VAL A 96 4.03 -11.98 6.01
N VAL A 97 4.92 -12.12 6.98
CA VAL A 97 5.49 -13.44 7.34
C VAL A 97 4.45 -14.46 7.82
N THR A 98 3.30 -13.99 8.29
CA THR A 98 2.19 -14.85 8.74
C THR A 98 1.29 -15.38 7.60
N TRP A 99 1.51 -14.91 6.36
CA TRP A 99 0.79 -15.45 5.20
C TRP A 99 1.20 -16.90 4.92
N PRO A 100 0.38 -17.66 4.17
CA PRO A 100 0.76 -19.01 3.76
C PRO A 100 2.15 -19.05 3.13
N GLU A 101 2.90 -20.12 3.36
CA GLU A 101 4.24 -20.28 2.82
C GLU A 101 4.25 -20.09 1.30
N GLY A 102 5.20 -19.31 0.79
CA GLY A 102 5.33 -19.01 -0.62
C GLY A 102 4.32 -17.99 -1.19
N ALA A 103 3.38 -17.49 -0.38
CA ALA A 103 2.46 -16.45 -0.81
C ALA A 103 3.15 -15.08 -0.82
N TYR A 104 3.32 -14.52 -2.02
CA TYR A 104 3.86 -13.18 -2.25
C TYR A 104 2.86 -12.34 -3.04
N SER A 105 2.88 -11.06 -2.76
CA SER A 105 2.19 -10.03 -3.55
C SER A 105 3.22 -9.15 -4.26
N ILE A 106 2.73 -8.28 -5.14
CA ILE A 106 3.55 -7.26 -5.81
C ILE A 106 3.10 -5.89 -5.36
N VAL A 107 4.03 -5.06 -4.93
CA VAL A 107 3.80 -3.65 -4.65
C VAL A 107 4.58 -2.80 -5.64
N ARG A 108 3.98 -1.70 -6.09
CA ARG A 108 4.60 -0.73 -6.99
C ARG A 108 4.40 0.68 -6.47
N PHE A 109 5.49 1.42 -6.39
CA PHE A 109 5.51 2.84 -6.10
C PHE A 109 5.94 3.57 -7.37
N ALA A 110 5.06 4.36 -7.96
CA ALA A 110 5.38 5.23 -9.08
C ALA A 110 5.42 6.68 -8.59
N LEU A 111 6.58 7.32 -8.71
CA LEU A 111 6.84 8.65 -8.19
C LEU A 111 6.79 9.65 -9.36
N LYS A 112 5.84 10.55 -9.34
CA LYS A 112 5.66 11.57 -10.38
C LYS A 112 5.94 12.95 -9.81
N PRO A 113 6.86 13.74 -10.39
CA PRO A 113 7.05 15.12 -9.97
C PRO A 113 5.73 15.90 -10.11
N GLN A 114 5.40 16.67 -9.08
CA GLN A 114 4.21 17.54 -9.07
C GLN A 114 4.57 18.85 -8.39
N GLY A 115 4.88 19.87 -9.18
CA GLY A 115 5.45 21.12 -8.64
C GLY A 115 6.78 20.83 -7.95
N SER A 116 6.95 21.27 -6.71
CA SER A 116 8.10 20.95 -5.85
C SER A 116 7.94 19.65 -5.09
N GLY A 117 6.79 19.00 -5.17
CA GLY A 117 6.46 17.77 -4.48
C GLY A 117 6.39 16.55 -5.38
N THR A 118 5.70 15.53 -4.89
CA THR A 118 5.54 14.24 -5.58
C THR A 118 4.10 13.78 -5.51
N HIS A 119 3.57 13.35 -6.65
CA HIS A 119 2.35 12.55 -6.74
C HIS A 119 2.75 11.07 -6.80
N LEU A 120 2.48 10.34 -5.73
CA LEU A 120 2.74 8.90 -5.65
C LEU A 120 1.52 8.13 -6.13
N VAL A 121 1.70 7.25 -7.10
CA VAL A 121 0.71 6.25 -7.51
C VAL A 121 1.17 4.90 -6.97
N PHE A 122 0.38 4.33 -6.11
CA PHE A 122 0.70 3.08 -5.42
C PHE A 122 -0.28 1.97 -5.79
N ASP A 123 0.25 0.81 -6.13
CA ASP A 123 -0.53 -0.39 -6.43
C ASP A 123 0.02 -1.57 -5.61
N HIS A 124 -0.88 -2.33 -5.00
CA HIS A 124 -0.58 -3.57 -4.29
C HIS A 124 -1.52 -4.66 -4.82
N ILE A 125 -0.98 -5.70 -5.42
CA ILE A 125 -1.76 -6.74 -6.10
C ILE A 125 -1.33 -8.14 -5.67
N GLY A 126 -2.31 -9.07 -5.63
CA GLY A 126 -2.06 -10.49 -5.43
C GLY A 126 -1.84 -10.90 -3.98
N PHE A 127 -2.25 -10.11 -3.00
CA PHE A 127 -2.27 -10.53 -1.59
C PHE A 127 -3.42 -11.51 -1.33
N PRO A 128 -3.38 -12.29 -0.22
CA PRO A 128 -4.47 -13.23 0.11
C PRO A 128 -5.83 -12.53 0.26
N GLU A 129 -6.89 -13.19 -0.20
CA GLU A 129 -8.27 -12.70 -0.06
C GLU A 129 -8.63 -12.40 1.41
N GLY A 130 -9.51 -11.45 1.63
CA GLY A 130 -9.98 -11.04 2.96
C GLY A 130 -9.08 -10.04 3.68
N LEU A 131 -7.95 -9.63 3.08
CA LEU A 131 -6.98 -8.72 3.69
C LEU A 131 -7.02 -7.30 3.13
N HIS A 132 -7.90 -7.01 2.17
CA HIS A 132 -7.92 -5.72 1.48
C HIS A 132 -7.96 -4.53 2.44
N ASP A 133 -8.96 -4.45 3.30
CA ASP A 133 -9.15 -3.29 4.18
C ASP A 133 -8.04 -3.18 5.23
N HIS A 134 -7.63 -4.31 5.80
CA HIS A 134 -6.52 -4.35 6.76
C HIS A 134 -5.21 -3.84 6.14
N LEU A 135 -4.89 -4.27 4.92
CA LEU A 135 -3.69 -3.82 4.21
C LEU A 135 -3.80 -2.37 3.77
N ALA A 136 -4.96 -1.95 3.25
CA ALA A 136 -5.18 -0.56 2.83
C ALA A 136 -5.01 0.41 4.00
N ASP A 137 -5.59 0.10 5.15
CA ASP A 137 -5.41 0.88 6.39
C ASP A 137 -3.95 0.84 6.87
N GLY A 138 -3.31 -0.31 6.78
CA GLY A 138 -1.90 -0.48 7.13
C GLY A 138 -0.96 0.39 6.29
N TRP A 139 -1.20 0.53 4.99
CA TRP A 139 -0.44 1.44 4.12
C TRP A 139 -0.63 2.89 4.54
N GLU A 140 -1.86 3.30 4.85
CA GLU A 140 -2.14 4.66 5.33
C GLU A 140 -1.43 4.96 6.66
N GLU A 141 -1.60 4.08 7.65
CA GLU A 141 -1.13 4.31 9.02
C GLU A 141 0.38 4.15 9.18
N ASN A 142 0.98 3.15 8.51
CA ASN A 142 2.40 2.78 8.71
C ASN A 142 3.33 3.35 7.63
N TYR A 143 2.81 3.86 6.53
CA TYR A 143 3.60 4.45 5.45
C TYR A 143 3.23 5.91 5.19
N TRP A 144 2.05 6.17 4.65
CA TRP A 144 1.73 7.52 4.13
C TRP A 144 1.68 8.58 5.23
N THR A 145 1.01 8.33 6.32
CA THR A 145 0.92 9.26 7.45
C THR A 145 2.31 9.54 8.05
N LEU A 146 3.12 8.50 8.23
CA LEU A 146 4.46 8.62 8.82
C LEU A 146 5.46 9.27 7.87
N LEU A 147 5.41 8.96 6.58
CA LEU A 147 6.24 9.58 5.55
C LEU A 147 5.92 11.08 5.41
N LYS A 148 4.66 11.47 5.44
CA LYS A 148 4.27 12.89 5.41
C LYS A 148 4.82 13.68 6.59
N LYS A 149 4.89 13.05 7.78
CA LYS A 149 5.50 13.67 8.96
C LYS A 149 7.02 13.76 8.86
N TYR A 150 7.65 12.77 8.27
CA TYR A 150 9.10 12.67 8.16
C TYR A 150 9.66 13.56 7.05
N LEU A 151 8.97 13.62 5.91
CA LEU A 151 9.36 14.37 4.72
C LEU A 151 8.60 15.70 4.64
N HIS A 152 9.30 16.82 4.75
CA HIS A 152 8.73 18.18 4.66
C HIS A 152 9.78 19.21 4.19
#